data_c6332b358bdb5a80c9a17b65d1efdf22
#
_entry.id   c6332b358bdb5a80c9a17b65d1efdf22
#
_cell.length_a   1.000
_cell.length_b   1.000
_cell.length_c   1.000
_cell.angle_alpha   90.00
_cell.angle_beta   90.00
_cell.angle_gamma   90.00
#
_symmetry.space_group_name_H-M   'P 1'
#
loop_
_entity.id
_entity.type
_entity.pdbx_description
1 polymer ?
#
loop_
_entity_poly.entity_id
_entity_poly.type
_entity_poly.pdbx_seq_one_letter_code
_entity_poly.pdbx_strand_id
1 'polypeptide(L)' 'MIFDNEPRNKEIVKRMISAVDKNYNVAVWPKSLKYKDINDIIISGKTATEIQTLISNNTHCGLTALQNINNWKRI' A
#
# COMPACT_ATOMS: atom_id res chain seq x y z
N MET A 1 -7.93 0.97 -3.39
CA MET A 1 -7.02 0.28 -4.33
C MET A 1 -5.79 -0.24 -3.61
N ILE A 2 -5.39 -1.43 -3.93
CA ILE A 2 -4.28 -2.11 -3.27
C ILE A 2 -3.27 -2.50 -4.34
N PHE A 3 -2.03 -2.02 -4.18
CA PHE A 3 -0.92 -2.31 -5.10
C PHE A 3 0.11 -3.20 -4.41
N ASP A 4 1.00 -3.81 -5.17
CA ASP A 4 2.10 -4.59 -4.61
C ASP A 4 3.02 -3.70 -3.77
N ASN A 5 3.60 -4.28 -2.73
CA ASN A 5 4.52 -3.58 -1.84
C ASN A 5 5.92 -3.52 -2.49
N GLU A 6 6.05 -2.66 -3.47
CA GLU A 6 7.28 -2.47 -4.25
C GLU A 6 7.69 -0.99 -4.25
N PRO A 7 8.23 -0.47 -3.14
CA PRO A 7 8.53 0.96 -3.03
C PRO A 7 9.61 1.47 -3.98
N ARG A 8 10.37 0.57 -4.61
CA ARG A 8 11.37 0.93 -5.61
C ARG A 8 10.87 0.82 -7.05
N ASN A 9 9.66 0.34 -7.24
CA ASN A 9 9.05 0.21 -8.56
C ASN A 9 8.38 1.52 -8.96
N LYS A 10 9.00 2.25 -9.87
CA LYS A 10 8.51 3.57 -10.33
C LYS A 10 7.11 3.48 -10.91
N GLU A 11 6.79 2.41 -11.62
CA GLU A 11 5.48 2.22 -12.23
C GLU A 11 4.39 2.04 -11.17
N ILE A 12 4.65 1.28 -10.13
CA ILE A 12 3.71 1.10 -9.02
C ILE A 12 3.48 2.43 -8.30
N VAL A 13 4.55 3.17 -7.98
CA VAL A 13 4.44 4.48 -7.33
C VAL A 13 3.61 5.43 -8.18
N LYS A 14 3.86 5.47 -9.48
CA LYS A 14 3.14 6.31 -10.42
C LYS A 14 1.65 5.98 -10.46
N ARG A 15 1.30 4.69 -10.46
CA ARG A 15 -0.10 4.24 -10.44
C ARG A 15 -0.80 4.60 -9.13
N MET A 16 -0.11 4.50 -8.01
CA MET A 16 -0.66 4.89 -6.71
C MET A 16 -0.98 6.39 -6.68
N ILE A 17 -0.07 7.22 -7.14
CA ILE A 17 -0.28 8.67 -7.21
C ILE A 17 -1.43 9.00 -8.15
N SER A 18 -1.51 8.35 -9.30
CA SER A 18 -2.61 8.53 -10.24
C SER A 18 -3.97 8.16 -9.63
N ALA A 19 -4.01 7.09 -8.84
CA ALA A 19 -5.23 6.68 -8.14
C ALA A 19 -5.67 7.73 -7.12
N VAL A 20 -4.72 8.34 -6.39
CA VAL A 20 -5.03 9.43 -5.46
C VAL A 20 -5.59 10.64 -6.19
N ASP A 21 -5.00 11.00 -7.34
CA ASP A 21 -5.48 12.11 -8.17
C ASP A 21 -6.91 11.89 -8.65
N LYS A 22 -7.33 10.65 -8.81
CA LYS A 22 -8.70 10.27 -9.19
C LYS A 22 -9.63 10.10 -8.00
N ASN A 23 -9.21 10.50 -6.81
CA ASN A 23 -9.98 10.44 -5.56
C ASN A 23 -10.25 9.01 -5.06
N TYR A 24 -9.42 8.05 -5.43
CA TYR A 24 -9.50 6.70 -4.86
C TYR A 24 -8.80 6.63 -3.51
N ASN A 25 -9.30 5.76 -2.64
CA ASN A 25 -8.58 5.35 -1.44
C ASN A 25 -7.49 4.38 -1.83
N VAL A 26 -6.28 4.56 -1.28
CA VAL A 26 -5.12 3.75 -1.61
C VAL A 26 -4.50 3.19 -0.34
N ALA A 27 -4.26 1.88 -0.32
CA ALA A 27 -3.49 1.24 0.74
C ALA A 27 -2.00 1.51 0.50
N VAL A 28 -1.35 2.09 1.51
CA VAL A 28 0.09 2.35 1.47
C VAL A 28 0.74 1.47 2.55
N TRP A 29 1.51 0.48 2.14
CA TRP A 29 2.09 -0.50 3.04
C TRP A 29 3.04 0.14 4.05
N PRO A 30 3.08 -0.36 5.31
CA PRO A 30 4.08 0.09 6.28
C PRO A 30 5.50 -0.23 5.80
N LYS A 31 6.44 0.65 6.09
CA LYS A 31 7.86 0.43 5.73
C LYS A 31 8.43 -0.85 6.31
N SER A 32 7.94 -1.27 7.47
CA SER A 32 8.40 -2.47 8.16
C SER A 32 7.88 -3.77 7.54
N LEU A 33 6.88 -3.68 6.65
CA LEU A 33 6.30 -4.87 6.04
C LEU A 33 7.26 -5.46 5.01
N LYS A 34 7.58 -6.74 5.16
CA LYS A 34 8.54 -7.44 4.29
C LYS A 34 7.89 -8.15 3.11
N TYR A 35 6.59 -8.31 3.13
CA TYR A 35 5.87 -9.06 2.11
C TYR A 35 5.57 -8.17 0.91
N LYS A 36 5.72 -8.75 -0.29
CA LYS A 36 5.56 -8.03 -1.55
C LYS A 36 4.09 -7.81 -1.91
N ASP A 37 3.24 -8.80 -1.64
CA ASP A 37 1.83 -8.75 -2.01
C ASP A 37 0.95 -9.48 -0.99
N ILE A 38 -0.36 -9.39 -1.19
CA ILE A 38 -1.34 -10.01 -0.31
C ILE A 38 -1.17 -11.54 -0.27
N ASN A 39 -0.85 -12.15 -1.40
CA ASN A 39 -0.67 -13.60 -1.47
C ASN A 39 0.46 -14.07 -0.56
N ASP A 40 1.58 -13.34 -0.53
CA ASP A 40 2.69 -13.64 0.37
C ASP A 40 2.27 -13.51 1.84
N ILE A 41 1.44 -12.52 2.16
CA ILE A 41 0.91 -12.34 3.51
C ILE A 41 0.03 -13.52 3.92
N ILE A 42 -0.82 -13.99 3.02
CA ILE A 42 -1.67 -15.16 3.26
C ILE A 42 -0.82 -16.41 3.50
N ILE A 43 0.19 -16.63 2.68
CA ILE A 43 1.10 -17.78 2.80
C ILE A 43 1.86 -17.75 4.13
N SER A 44 2.16 -16.56 4.64
CA SER A 44 2.87 -16.41 5.93
C SER A 44 2.06 -16.86 7.14
N GLY A 45 0.77 -17.14 6.96
CA GLY A 45 -0.10 -17.64 8.03
C GLY A 45 -0.97 -16.59 8.72
N LYS A 46 -0.99 -15.35 8.23
CA LYS A 46 -1.88 -14.33 8.78
C LYS A 46 -3.34 -14.67 8.46
N THR A 47 -4.22 -14.41 9.42
CA THR A 47 -5.66 -14.63 9.24
C THR A 47 -6.27 -13.56 8.34
N ALA A 48 -7.44 -13.85 7.77
CA ALA A 48 -8.19 -12.88 6.97
C ALA A 48 -8.47 -11.59 7.76
N THR A 49 -8.81 -11.72 9.05
CA THR A 49 -9.07 -10.58 9.93
C THR A 49 -7.82 -9.71 10.12
N GLU A 50 -6.66 -10.34 10.33
CA GLU A 50 -5.40 -9.61 10.48
C GLU A 50 -5.03 -8.85 9.20
N ILE A 51 -5.20 -9.46 8.04
CA ILE A 51 -4.93 -8.85 6.74
C ILE A 51 -5.88 -7.67 6.52
N GLN A 52 -7.16 -7.85 6.79
CA GLN A 52 -8.16 -6.81 6.63
C GLN A 52 -7.88 -5.60 7.53
N THR A 53 -7.48 -5.85 8.77
CA THR A 53 -7.08 -4.80 9.71
C THR A 53 -5.84 -4.05 9.22
N LEU A 54 -4.85 -4.77 8.72
CA LEU A 54 -3.63 -4.19 8.16
C LEU A 54 -3.97 -3.25 6.99
N ILE A 55 -4.81 -3.69 6.07
CA ILE A 55 -5.22 -2.90 4.92
C ILE A 55 -6.01 -1.67 5.37
N SER A 56 -7.00 -1.85 6.26
CA SER A 56 -7.83 -0.75 6.74
C SER A 56 -7.02 0.33 7.44
N ASN A 57 -6.06 -0.06 8.28
CA ASN A 57 -5.22 0.88 9.02
C ASN A 57 -4.25 1.65 8.13
N ASN A 58 -4.02 1.18 6.92
CA ASN A 58 -3.05 1.78 6.00
C ASN A 58 -3.69 2.32 4.72
N THR A 59 -5.02 2.43 4.70
CA THR A 59 -5.76 2.98 3.55
C THR A 59 -6.01 4.47 3.78
N HIS A 60 -5.61 5.28 2.81
CA HIS A 60 -5.70 6.73 2.87
C HIS A 60 -6.20 7.31 1.55
N CYS A 61 -6.60 8.59 1.58
CA CYS A 61 -6.99 9.33 0.38
C CYS A 61 -6.43 10.75 0.44
N GLY A 62 -6.46 11.44 -0.70
CA GLY A 62 -6.06 12.84 -0.80
C GLY A 62 -4.63 13.09 -0.33
N LEU A 63 -4.42 14.20 0.34
CA LEU A 63 -3.10 14.65 0.78
C LEU A 63 -2.43 13.66 1.74
N THR A 64 -3.22 13.04 2.62
CA THR A 64 -2.71 12.02 3.54
C THR A 64 -2.12 10.83 2.79
N ALA A 65 -2.81 10.38 1.73
CA ALA A 65 -2.31 9.30 0.88
C ALA A 65 -1.00 9.70 0.20
N LEU A 66 -0.92 10.90 -0.35
CA LEU A 66 0.31 11.39 -0.99
C LEU A 66 1.48 11.45 -0.02
N GLN A 67 1.26 11.91 1.21
CA GLN A 67 2.30 11.94 2.24
C GLN A 67 2.78 10.53 2.57
N ASN A 68 1.87 9.58 2.72
CA ASN A 68 2.22 8.19 3.02
C ASN A 68 2.99 7.54 1.86
N ILE A 69 2.58 7.79 0.61
CA ILE A 69 3.29 7.30 -0.56
C ILE A 69 4.70 7.87 -0.60
N ASN A 70 4.84 9.17 -0.36
CA ASN A 70 6.14 9.84 -0.37
C ASN A 70 7.09 9.27 0.69
N ASN A 71 6.57 8.92 1.87
CA ASN A 71 7.36 8.29 2.93
C ASN A 71 7.69 6.83 2.64
N TRP A 72 6.83 6.14 1.92
CA TRP A 72 6.97 4.72 1.60
C TRP A 72 7.89 4.45 0.41
N LYS A 73 7.79 5.27 -0.63
CA LYS A 73 8.56 5.07 -1.86
C LYS A 73 10.07 5.20 -1.61
N ARG A 74 10.85 4.47 -2.41
CA ARG A 74 12.33 4.44 -2.33
C ARG A 74 12.95 4.74 -3.70
N ILE A 75 12.41 5.73 -4.37
CA ILE A 75 12.90 6.19 -5.68
C ILE A 75 13.16 7.69 -5.65
#